data_af2381f19d57688d5a791064c03dbe2d
#
_entry.id   af2381f19d57688d5a791064c03dbe2d
#
_cell.length_a   1.000
_cell.length_b   1.000
_cell.length_c   1.000
_cell.angle_alpha   90.00
_cell.angle_beta   90.00
_cell.angle_gamma   90.00
#
_symmetry.space_group_name_H-M   'P 1'
#
loop_
_entity.id
_entity.type
_entity.pdbx_description
1 polymer ?
#
loop_
_entity_poly.entity_id
_entity_poly.type
_entity_poly.pdbx_seq_one_letter_code
_entity_poly.pdbx_strand_id
1 'polypeptide(L)'
;MKHSVSSFFNLTVGVALGIAAVCVQSCCPKASVESMEDLSDRVMQIATEQFAILDVHLHDNEFPRSYDDGQYLDSGLEWWCSGFFPGSLWYVYEYTSDDKVKELAHKHTVKMKSLVDVYTDHDIGFQANCSFGNAYRLTRSEEYLPVLEASAAKLAKRFNPVVGCIRSWDHAWFNYPVIIDNMMNLEHLLNCSELFHCDSLKHIACRHADVTMANHFRMDGSSYHLVDYVPSTGEIDHKQTCQGFADESAWSRGQAWGLYGYAMMYQRTAESRYLSHAEKIARFILPLLPQDGIPYWDFNAPGTPEALPSDASGHPAEYSWRKGEKIQRDASAGAIMASGFITLSCLTSDNDLAGQCKDAAERIIRTLASPMYFAQIDEQGGYLIKHCVGNIPGKSEIDVPLTYADYYFLESIVKYKRYYLK
;
A
#
# COMPACT_ATOMS: atom_id res chain seq x y z
N MET A 1 50.72 55.25 -63.43
CA MET A 1 49.59 55.92 -64.10
C MET A 1 48.50 56.12 -63.07
N LYS A 2 48.41 57.33 -62.51
CA LYS A 2 47.38 58.31 -62.87
C LYS A 2 45.99 57.72 -62.61
N HIS A 3 45.08 58.21 -61.78
CA HIS A 3 44.63 59.50 -61.27
C HIS A 3 43.66 59.19 -60.10
N SER A 4 43.60 59.90 -58.98
CA SER A 4 43.08 61.24 -58.71
C SER A 4 41.64 61.23 -58.19
N VAL A 5 41.46 61.59 -56.90
CA VAL A 5 40.65 62.61 -56.28
C VAL A 5 39.09 62.47 -56.43
N SER A 6 38.35 62.43 -55.41
CA SER A 6 37.79 63.62 -54.76
C SER A 6 36.86 63.31 -53.55
N SER A 7 37.01 64.16 -52.56
CA SER A 7 36.24 64.23 -51.32
C SER A 7 34.80 64.72 -51.58
N PHE A 8 33.84 64.15 -50.82
CA PHE A 8 32.62 64.87 -50.48
C PHE A 8 32.24 64.63 -49.03
N PHE A 9 32.24 65.68 -48.25
CA PHE A 9 31.63 65.78 -46.93
C PHE A 9 30.12 65.61 -47.04
N ASN A 10 29.53 64.75 -46.24
CA ASN A 10 28.12 64.84 -45.87
C ASN A 10 27.91 64.63 -44.40
N LEU A 11 27.47 65.67 -43.79
CA LEU A 11 27.01 65.83 -42.44
C LEU A 11 25.69 65.05 -42.29
N THR A 12 25.64 64.03 -41.44
CA THR A 12 24.36 63.40 -41.06
C THR A 12 24.16 63.52 -39.57
N VAL A 13 23.07 64.21 -39.23
CA VAL A 13 22.55 64.45 -37.89
C VAL A 13 22.12 63.12 -37.28
N GLY A 14 22.73 62.71 -36.17
CA GLY A 14 22.34 61.53 -35.43
C GLY A 14 21.10 61.82 -34.56
N VAL A 15 20.01 61.19 -34.86
CA VAL A 15 18.86 61.11 -33.98
C VAL A 15 19.03 59.88 -33.08
N ALA A 16 19.34 60.10 -31.79
CA ALA A 16 19.39 59.05 -30.80
C ALA A 16 17.94 58.69 -30.39
N LEU A 17 17.44 57.56 -30.89
CA LEU A 17 16.23 56.92 -30.36
C LEU A 17 16.60 56.10 -29.12
N GLY A 18 16.28 56.65 -27.95
CA GLY A 18 16.33 55.91 -26.68
C GLY A 18 15.22 54.86 -26.66
N ILE A 19 15.59 53.58 -26.83
CA ILE A 19 14.69 52.48 -26.56
C ILE A 19 14.71 52.21 -25.05
N ALA A 20 13.67 52.70 -24.34
CA ALA A 20 13.42 52.28 -22.97
C ALA A 20 12.96 50.80 -22.98
N ALA A 21 13.83 49.87 -22.62
CA ALA A 21 13.44 48.50 -22.39
C ALA A 21 12.62 48.43 -21.10
N VAL A 22 11.31 48.41 -21.23
CA VAL A 22 10.41 48.10 -20.13
C VAL A 22 10.55 46.58 -19.86
N CYS A 23 11.34 46.24 -18.85
CA CYS A 23 11.32 44.90 -18.29
C CYS A 23 9.96 44.65 -17.63
N VAL A 24 9.02 44.08 -18.37
CA VAL A 24 7.82 43.50 -17.80
C VAL A 24 8.28 42.23 -17.06
N GLN A 25 8.58 42.36 -15.77
CA GLN A 25 8.66 41.20 -14.88
C GLN A 25 7.26 40.58 -14.85
N SER A 26 7.10 39.52 -15.64
CA SER A 26 5.95 38.64 -15.54
C SER A 26 6.04 37.95 -14.19
N CYS A 27 5.37 38.48 -13.18
CA CYS A 27 5.03 37.77 -11.98
C CYS A 27 4.03 36.70 -12.36
N CYS A 28 4.49 35.56 -12.86
CA CYS A 28 3.69 34.34 -12.77
C CYS A 28 3.53 34.05 -11.29
N PRO A 29 2.32 34.07 -10.72
CA PRO A 29 2.09 33.61 -9.37
C PRO A 29 2.63 32.17 -9.32
N LYS A 30 3.56 31.88 -8.43
CA LYS A 30 3.89 30.48 -8.10
C LYS A 30 2.56 29.84 -7.76
N ALA A 31 2.14 28.84 -8.55
CA ALA A 31 0.97 28.04 -8.20
C ALA A 31 1.17 27.59 -6.76
N SER A 32 0.28 27.96 -5.86
CA SER A 32 0.32 27.52 -4.48
C SER A 32 0.22 25.99 -4.49
N VAL A 33 1.07 25.32 -3.73
CA VAL A 33 0.95 23.87 -3.55
C VAL A 33 -0.43 23.60 -2.96
N GLU A 34 -1.19 22.72 -3.58
CA GLU A 34 -2.50 22.27 -3.10
C GLU A 34 -2.40 21.86 -1.62
N SER A 35 -3.28 22.36 -0.75
CA SER A 35 -3.30 21.95 0.64
C SER A 35 -3.62 20.45 0.77
N MET A 36 -3.24 19.82 1.89
CA MET A 36 -3.61 18.41 2.11
C MET A 36 -5.11 18.25 2.31
N GLU A 37 -5.80 19.27 2.77
CA GLU A 37 -7.25 19.29 2.90
C GLU A 37 -7.90 19.30 1.51
N ASP A 38 -7.55 20.27 0.63
CA ASP A 38 -8.08 20.33 -0.73
C ASP A 38 -7.77 19.08 -1.55
N LEU A 39 -6.55 18.53 -1.40
CA LEU A 39 -6.15 17.27 -2.03
C LEU A 39 -7.04 16.11 -1.56
N SER A 40 -7.26 16.02 -0.25
CA SER A 40 -8.08 14.94 0.32
C SER A 40 -9.53 15.03 -0.14
N ASP A 41 -10.10 16.24 -0.14
CA ASP A 41 -11.47 16.50 -0.63
C ASP A 41 -11.62 16.10 -2.11
N ARG A 42 -10.67 16.53 -2.94
CA ARG A 42 -10.63 16.16 -4.37
C ARG A 42 -10.54 14.66 -4.59
N VAL A 43 -9.66 13.98 -3.87
CA VAL A 43 -9.50 12.52 -4.00
C VAL A 43 -10.78 11.80 -3.60
N MET A 44 -11.41 12.18 -2.48
CA MET A 44 -12.63 11.51 -2.01
C MET A 44 -13.83 11.76 -2.93
N GLN A 45 -13.91 12.96 -3.53
CA GLN A 45 -14.92 13.23 -4.55
C GLN A 45 -14.72 12.33 -5.77
N ILE A 46 -13.52 12.26 -6.33
CA ILE A 46 -13.21 11.41 -7.49
C ILE A 46 -13.42 9.92 -7.15
N ALA A 47 -13.04 9.48 -5.94
CA ALA A 47 -13.26 8.11 -5.50
C ALA A 47 -14.76 7.75 -5.48
N THR A 48 -15.62 8.68 -5.08
CA THR A 48 -17.07 8.48 -5.11
C THR A 48 -17.57 8.22 -6.54
N GLU A 49 -17.09 9.00 -7.52
CA GLU A 49 -17.49 8.86 -8.92
C GLU A 49 -16.91 7.58 -9.56
N GLN A 50 -15.63 7.29 -9.31
CA GLN A 50 -14.96 6.07 -9.81
C GLN A 50 -15.61 4.80 -9.28
N PHE A 51 -15.92 4.73 -7.99
CA PHE A 51 -16.52 3.54 -7.39
C PHE A 51 -17.97 3.32 -7.83
N ALA A 52 -18.67 4.35 -8.28
CA ALA A 52 -19.96 4.19 -8.96
C ALA A 52 -19.80 3.51 -10.34
N ILE A 53 -18.70 3.76 -11.06
CA ILE A 53 -18.37 3.07 -12.31
C ILE A 53 -18.09 1.58 -12.04
N LEU A 54 -17.26 1.28 -11.03
CA LEU A 54 -16.99 -0.10 -10.62
C LEU A 54 -18.25 -0.85 -10.20
N ASP A 55 -19.15 -0.22 -9.42
CA ASP A 55 -20.40 -0.85 -9.00
C ASP A 55 -21.30 -1.26 -10.17
N VAL A 56 -21.37 -0.42 -11.21
CA VAL A 56 -22.18 -0.71 -12.42
C VAL A 56 -21.62 -1.90 -13.20
N HIS A 57 -20.30 -2.07 -13.20
CA HIS A 57 -19.64 -3.18 -13.89
C HIS A 57 -19.85 -4.52 -13.17
N LEU A 58 -19.77 -4.53 -11.83
CA LEU A 58 -19.74 -5.77 -11.04
C LEU A 58 -21.08 -6.50 -11.03
N HIS A 59 -21.05 -7.79 -11.38
CA HIS A 59 -22.19 -8.70 -11.26
C HIS A 59 -22.23 -9.40 -9.89
N ASP A 60 -23.23 -10.25 -9.69
CA ASP A 60 -23.35 -11.06 -8.49
C ASP A 60 -22.14 -12.00 -8.36
N ASN A 61 -21.60 -12.09 -7.12
CA ASN A 61 -20.41 -12.88 -6.77
C ASN A 61 -19.09 -12.45 -7.44
N GLU A 62 -19.02 -11.27 -8.04
CA GLU A 62 -17.79 -10.67 -8.55
C GLU A 62 -17.26 -9.59 -7.60
N PHE A 63 -15.95 -9.57 -7.44
CA PHE A 63 -15.21 -8.61 -6.64
C PHE A 63 -14.07 -8.03 -7.47
N PRO A 64 -13.88 -6.70 -7.45
CA PRO A 64 -12.85 -6.07 -8.26
C PRO A 64 -11.46 -6.48 -7.77
N ARG A 65 -10.60 -6.83 -8.69
CA ARG A 65 -9.21 -7.21 -8.45
C ARG A 65 -8.26 -6.25 -9.13
N SER A 66 -8.40 -6.06 -10.45
CA SER A 66 -7.53 -5.23 -11.28
C SER A 66 -8.22 -4.84 -12.60
N TYR A 67 -7.53 -4.00 -13.40
CA TYR A 67 -7.93 -3.62 -14.74
C TYR A 67 -6.69 -3.56 -15.64
N ASP A 68 -6.73 -4.23 -16.79
CA ASP A 68 -5.59 -4.31 -17.70
C ASP A 68 -6.07 -4.28 -19.15
N ASP A 69 -5.45 -3.45 -19.97
CA ASP A 69 -5.72 -3.29 -21.39
C ASP A 69 -7.22 -3.22 -21.75
N GLY A 70 -7.97 -2.41 -20.98
CA GLY A 70 -9.40 -2.23 -21.19
C GLY A 70 -10.29 -3.37 -20.67
N GLN A 71 -9.73 -4.32 -19.92
CA GLN A 71 -10.44 -5.47 -19.38
C GLN A 71 -10.45 -5.47 -17.86
N TYR A 72 -11.62 -5.74 -17.28
CA TYR A 72 -11.74 -5.99 -15.84
C TYR A 72 -11.22 -7.39 -15.51
N LEU A 73 -10.44 -7.48 -14.47
CA LEU A 73 -9.97 -8.73 -13.90
C LEU A 73 -10.63 -8.88 -12.54
N ASP A 74 -11.82 -9.45 -12.53
CA ASP A 74 -12.58 -9.70 -11.32
C ASP A 74 -12.26 -11.06 -10.72
N SER A 75 -12.68 -11.29 -9.50
CA SER A 75 -12.44 -12.51 -8.76
C SER A 75 -13.68 -12.95 -7.97
N GLY A 76 -13.69 -14.21 -7.57
CA GLY A 76 -14.70 -14.73 -6.64
C GLY A 76 -14.44 -14.29 -5.18
N LEU A 77 -15.39 -14.65 -4.33
CA LEU A 77 -15.36 -14.33 -2.91
C LEU A 77 -14.14 -14.92 -2.17
N GLU A 78 -13.66 -16.07 -2.62
CA GLU A 78 -12.50 -16.77 -2.05
C GLU A 78 -11.16 -16.08 -2.29
N TRP A 79 -11.10 -15.13 -3.24
CA TRP A 79 -9.87 -14.42 -3.55
C TRP A 79 -9.56 -13.37 -2.48
N TRP A 80 -8.33 -13.32 -2.03
CA TRP A 80 -7.88 -12.48 -0.91
C TRP A 80 -8.25 -11.00 -0.98
N CYS A 81 -8.46 -10.46 -2.18
CA CYS A 81 -8.80 -9.06 -2.41
C CYS A 81 -10.28 -8.72 -2.20
N SER A 82 -11.18 -9.70 -2.04
CA SER A 82 -12.63 -9.47 -2.08
C SER A 82 -13.13 -8.43 -1.05
N GLY A 83 -12.43 -8.26 0.07
CA GLY A 83 -12.79 -7.32 1.13
C GLY A 83 -12.40 -5.85 0.90
N PHE A 84 -11.50 -5.56 -0.05
CA PHE A 84 -10.93 -4.21 -0.17
C PHE A 84 -11.89 -3.21 -0.81
N PHE A 85 -12.65 -3.61 -1.81
CA PHE A 85 -13.61 -2.68 -2.43
C PHE A 85 -14.70 -2.22 -1.46
N PRO A 86 -15.43 -3.11 -0.76
CA PRO A 86 -16.34 -2.65 0.29
C PRO A 86 -15.62 -1.83 1.37
N GLY A 87 -14.39 -2.19 1.73
CA GLY A 87 -13.58 -1.43 2.68
C GLY A 87 -13.24 -0.02 2.20
N SER A 88 -12.91 0.14 0.93
CA SER A 88 -12.66 1.44 0.30
C SER A 88 -13.89 2.34 0.34
N LEU A 89 -15.06 1.78 0.03
CA LEU A 89 -16.34 2.47 0.14
C LEU A 89 -16.63 2.94 1.57
N TRP A 90 -16.29 2.13 2.59
CA TRP A 90 -16.42 2.53 3.99
C TRP A 90 -15.48 3.68 4.36
N TYR A 91 -14.27 3.79 3.81
CA TYR A 91 -13.40 4.95 4.01
C TYR A 91 -13.92 6.20 3.31
N VAL A 92 -14.46 6.08 2.09
CA VAL A 92 -15.12 7.22 1.41
C VAL A 92 -16.32 7.69 2.24
N TYR A 93 -17.16 6.78 2.76
CA TYR A 93 -18.25 7.15 3.66
C TYR A 93 -17.75 7.81 4.95
N GLU A 94 -16.72 7.28 5.59
CA GLU A 94 -16.14 7.89 6.81
C GLU A 94 -15.70 9.34 6.59
N TYR A 95 -15.17 9.60 5.39
CA TYR A 95 -14.68 10.94 5.04
C TYR A 95 -15.81 11.91 4.66
N THR A 96 -16.73 11.46 3.82
CA THR A 96 -17.75 12.30 3.16
C THR A 96 -19.08 12.35 3.93
N SER A 97 -19.38 11.34 4.71
CA SER A 97 -20.70 11.13 5.35
C SER A 97 -21.85 11.02 4.33
N ASP A 98 -21.58 10.62 3.08
CA ASP A 98 -22.59 10.44 2.04
C ASP A 98 -23.37 9.13 2.24
N ASP A 99 -24.67 9.21 2.50
CA ASP A 99 -25.52 8.05 2.72
C ASP A 99 -25.63 7.14 1.50
N LYS A 100 -25.47 7.64 0.26
CA LYS A 100 -25.45 6.80 -0.94
C LYS A 100 -24.21 5.91 -0.99
N VAL A 101 -23.05 6.48 -0.59
CA VAL A 101 -21.81 5.71 -0.47
C VAL A 101 -21.96 4.66 0.64
N LYS A 102 -22.60 5.01 1.76
CA LYS A 102 -22.91 4.06 2.84
C LYS A 102 -23.77 2.88 2.36
N GLU A 103 -24.82 3.16 1.60
CA GLU A 103 -25.69 2.14 1.04
C GLU A 103 -24.90 1.22 0.10
N LEU A 104 -24.02 1.79 -0.73
CA LEU A 104 -23.15 1.06 -1.63
C LEU A 104 -22.15 0.18 -0.86
N ALA A 105 -21.51 0.73 0.17
CA ALA A 105 -20.59 0.01 1.05
C ALA A 105 -21.30 -1.16 1.75
N HIS A 106 -22.50 -0.95 2.26
CA HIS A 106 -23.33 -2.00 2.84
C HIS A 106 -23.67 -3.10 1.82
N LYS A 107 -24.15 -2.71 0.61
CA LYS A 107 -24.45 -3.63 -0.49
C LYS A 107 -23.29 -4.59 -0.75
N HIS A 108 -22.07 -4.05 -0.95
CA HIS A 108 -20.89 -4.87 -1.24
C HIS A 108 -20.38 -5.65 -0.03
N THR A 109 -20.55 -5.15 1.19
CA THR A 109 -20.22 -5.89 2.40
C THR A 109 -21.13 -7.11 2.58
N VAL A 110 -22.44 -6.97 2.42
CA VAL A 110 -23.38 -8.10 2.61
C VAL A 110 -23.30 -9.17 1.52
N LYS A 111 -22.79 -8.84 0.34
CA LYS A 111 -22.41 -9.83 -0.68
C LYS A 111 -21.41 -10.86 -0.15
N MET A 112 -20.60 -10.49 0.83
CA MET A 112 -19.57 -11.34 1.42
C MET A 112 -20.06 -12.18 2.61
N LYS A 113 -21.34 -12.22 2.93
CA LYS A 113 -21.88 -12.97 4.11
C LYS A 113 -21.47 -14.44 4.13
N SER A 114 -21.33 -15.06 2.97
CA SER A 114 -20.91 -16.47 2.84
C SER A 114 -19.37 -16.67 2.87
N LEU A 115 -18.59 -15.64 3.21
CA LEU A 115 -17.12 -15.71 3.31
C LEU A 115 -16.64 -16.85 4.22
N VAL A 116 -17.40 -17.13 5.27
CA VAL A 116 -17.05 -18.16 6.25
C VAL A 116 -17.36 -19.58 5.76
N ASP A 117 -18.15 -19.72 4.69
CA ASP A 117 -18.59 -21.00 4.11
C ASP A 117 -17.70 -21.45 2.94
N VAL A 118 -16.95 -20.54 2.31
CA VAL A 118 -16.03 -20.86 1.22
C VAL A 118 -14.64 -21.20 1.73
N TYR A 119 -13.84 -21.85 0.89
CA TYR A 119 -12.41 -22.04 1.21
C TYR A 119 -11.70 -20.68 1.25
N THR A 120 -10.95 -20.46 2.31
CA THR A 120 -10.04 -19.32 2.47
C THR A 120 -8.77 -19.78 3.17
N ASP A 121 -7.67 -19.13 2.87
CA ASP A 121 -6.41 -19.27 3.58
C ASP A 121 -6.30 -18.26 4.74
N HIS A 122 -5.09 -17.75 5.05
CA HIS A 122 -4.93 -16.75 6.11
C HIS A 122 -5.57 -15.40 5.77
N ASP A 123 -5.79 -15.12 4.50
CA ASP A 123 -6.29 -13.82 4.03
C ASP A 123 -7.76 -13.57 4.38
N ILE A 124 -8.45 -14.54 4.98
CA ILE A 124 -9.75 -14.29 5.61
C ILE A 124 -9.71 -13.14 6.60
N GLY A 125 -8.53 -12.86 7.22
CA GLY A 125 -8.32 -11.69 8.07
C GLY A 125 -8.45 -10.40 7.27
N PHE A 126 -7.77 -10.25 6.13
CA PHE A 126 -7.92 -9.11 5.22
C PHE A 126 -9.38 -8.95 4.77
N GLN A 127 -9.98 -10.03 4.26
CA GLN A 127 -11.31 -10.01 3.70
C GLN A 127 -12.35 -9.52 4.71
N ALA A 128 -12.33 -10.08 5.92
CA ALA A 128 -13.31 -9.75 6.96
C ALA A 128 -13.02 -8.39 7.63
N ASN A 129 -11.76 -8.07 7.95
CA ASN A 129 -11.43 -6.83 8.64
C ASN A 129 -11.68 -5.60 7.77
N CYS A 130 -11.24 -5.64 6.51
CA CYS A 130 -11.42 -4.51 5.61
C CYS A 130 -12.89 -4.23 5.28
N SER A 131 -13.72 -5.26 5.16
CA SER A 131 -15.16 -5.14 4.85
C SER A 131 -16.02 -5.00 6.12
N PHE A 132 -16.32 -6.12 6.77
CA PHE A 132 -17.19 -6.17 7.96
C PHE A 132 -16.60 -5.42 9.15
N GLY A 133 -15.27 -5.42 9.33
CA GLY A 133 -14.61 -4.67 10.39
C GLY A 133 -14.85 -3.17 10.28
N ASN A 134 -14.67 -2.58 9.10
CA ASN A 134 -14.96 -1.18 8.83
C ASN A 134 -16.46 -0.89 8.93
N ALA A 135 -17.32 -1.78 8.40
CA ALA A 135 -18.76 -1.65 8.49
C ALA A 135 -19.22 -1.56 9.95
N TYR A 136 -18.78 -2.49 10.80
CA TYR A 136 -19.12 -2.49 12.21
C TYR A 136 -18.54 -1.28 12.96
N ARG A 137 -17.28 -0.93 12.69
CA ARG A 137 -16.61 0.22 13.30
C ARG A 137 -17.40 1.51 13.12
N LEU A 138 -17.95 1.73 11.93
CA LEU A 138 -18.64 2.96 11.54
C LEU A 138 -20.14 2.97 11.88
N THR A 139 -20.81 1.81 11.83
CA THR A 139 -22.27 1.75 11.96
C THR A 139 -22.75 1.17 13.28
N ARG A 140 -21.93 0.34 13.93
CA ARG A 140 -22.30 -0.46 15.12
C ARG A 140 -23.46 -1.42 14.86
N SER A 141 -23.74 -1.76 13.59
CA SER A 141 -24.77 -2.73 13.23
C SER A 141 -24.36 -4.15 13.63
N GLU A 142 -25.19 -4.81 14.46
CA GLU A 142 -24.93 -6.17 14.95
C GLU A 142 -25.01 -7.22 13.84
N GLU A 143 -25.57 -6.90 12.69
CA GLU A 143 -25.66 -7.81 11.55
C GLU A 143 -24.32 -8.31 11.01
N TYR A 144 -23.22 -7.54 11.28
CA TYR A 144 -21.86 -7.88 10.86
C TYR A 144 -21.12 -8.82 11.83
N LEU A 145 -21.59 -8.90 13.08
CA LEU A 145 -20.92 -9.67 14.14
C LEU A 145 -20.75 -11.15 13.83
N PRO A 146 -21.76 -11.87 13.29
CA PRO A 146 -21.61 -13.30 13.02
C PRO A 146 -20.46 -13.63 12.04
N VAL A 147 -20.25 -12.79 11.02
CA VAL A 147 -19.14 -12.98 10.06
C VAL A 147 -17.80 -12.67 10.71
N LEU A 148 -17.71 -11.59 11.51
CA LEU A 148 -16.49 -11.24 12.24
C LEU A 148 -16.08 -12.34 13.22
N GLU A 149 -17.00 -12.89 14.00
CA GLU A 149 -16.72 -13.96 14.95
C GLU A 149 -16.28 -15.24 14.24
N ALA A 150 -17.04 -15.66 13.23
CA ALA A 150 -16.75 -16.90 12.51
C ALA A 150 -15.44 -16.82 11.72
N SER A 151 -15.14 -15.68 11.08
CA SER A 151 -13.89 -15.49 10.35
C SER A 151 -12.68 -15.46 11.27
N ALA A 152 -12.76 -14.82 12.44
CA ALA A 152 -11.70 -14.85 13.44
C ALA A 152 -11.45 -16.27 13.96
N ALA A 153 -12.52 -17.03 14.24
CA ALA A 153 -12.40 -18.44 14.63
C ALA A 153 -11.78 -19.31 13.53
N LYS A 154 -12.11 -19.03 12.26
CA LYS A 154 -11.55 -19.73 11.10
C LYS A 154 -10.07 -19.43 10.92
N LEU A 155 -9.65 -18.17 11.05
CA LEU A 155 -8.26 -17.75 11.03
C LEU A 155 -7.47 -18.37 12.19
N ALA A 156 -8.02 -18.34 13.39
CA ALA A 156 -7.39 -18.92 14.59
C ALA A 156 -7.11 -20.42 14.46
N LYS A 157 -7.95 -21.18 13.74
CA LYS A 157 -7.73 -22.60 13.48
C LYS A 157 -6.48 -22.89 12.64
N ARG A 158 -5.95 -21.91 11.91
CA ARG A 158 -4.71 -22.04 11.14
C ARG A 158 -3.45 -21.88 11.99
N PHE A 159 -3.60 -21.56 13.28
CA PHE A 159 -2.49 -21.40 14.21
C PHE A 159 -1.97 -22.76 14.69
N ASN A 160 -0.65 -22.95 14.61
CA ASN A 160 0.04 -24.09 15.19
C ASN A 160 0.84 -23.62 16.43
N PRO A 161 0.54 -24.11 17.63
CA PRO A 161 1.22 -23.67 18.86
C PRO A 161 2.70 -24.11 18.93
N VAL A 162 3.11 -25.16 18.20
CA VAL A 162 4.51 -25.61 18.12
C VAL A 162 5.32 -24.63 17.27
N VAL A 163 4.82 -24.23 16.10
CA VAL A 163 5.43 -23.22 15.24
C VAL A 163 5.29 -21.83 15.88
N GLY A 164 4.16 -21.56 16.52
CA GLY A 164 3.81 -20.25 17.06
C GLY A 164 3.31 -19.26 16.03
N CYS A 165 2.90 -19.72 14.84
CA CYS A 165 2.38 -18.91 13.75
C CYS A 165 1.09 -19.46 13.17
N ILE A 166 0.40 -18.59 12.42
CA ILE A 166 -0.73 -18.92 11.56
C ILE A 166 -0.18 -19.34 10.20
N ARG A 167 -0.59 -20.51 9.71
CA ARG A 167 -0.22 -21.00 8.39
C ARG A 167 -0.82 -20.12 7.30
N SER A 168 -0.01 -19.71 6.31
CA SER A 168 -0.49 -18.86 5.23
C SER A 168 -1.26 -19.64 4.18
N TRP A 169 -0.64 -20.63 3.53
CA TRP A 169 -1.21 -21.38 2.41
C TRP A 169 -1.22 -22.88 2.67
N ASP A 170 -2.02 -23.62 1.91
CA ASP A 170 -2.13 -25.07 1.97
C ASP A 170 -1.52 -25.77 0.73
N HIS A 171 -0.54 -25.11 0.07
CA HIS A 171 0.15 -25.69 -1.08
C HIS A 171 1.04 -26.88 -0.69
N ALA A 172 0.97 -27.95 -1.50
CA ALA A 172 1.64 -29.22 -1.19
C ALA A 172 3.19 -29.17 -1.23
N TRP A 173 3.76 -28.13 -1.84
CA TRP A 173 5.21 -27.94 -1.91
C TRP A 173 5.82 -27.25 -0.69
N PHE A 174 5.01 -26.86 0.28
CA PHE A 174 5.43 -26.30 1.54
C PHE A 174 4.99 -27.19 2.71
N ASN A 175 5.79 -27.21 3.77
CA ASN A 175 5.44 -27.91 5.01
C ASN A 175 4.47 -27.07 5.86
N TYR A 176 4.89 -25.85 6.22
CA TYR A 176 4.10 -24.91 6.99
C TYR A 176 4.53 -23.48 6.65
N PRO A 177 4.08 -22.95 5.51
CA PRO A 177 4.51 -21.63 5.02
C PRO A 177 3.86 -20.50 5.83
N VAL A 178 4.68 -19.53 6.18
CA VAL A 178 4.26 -18.26 6.79
C VAL A 178 4.85 -17.12 5.97
N ILE A 179 4.01 -16.26 5.42
CA ILE A 179 4.46 -15.06 4.71
C ILE A 179 4.28 -13.82 5.57
N ILE A 180 5.08 -12.80 5.27
CA ILE A 180 5.07 -11.54 6.02
C ILE A 180 3.71 -10.84 6.00
N ASP A 181 2.92 -11.03 4.94
CA ASP A 181 1.56 -10.49 4.75
C ASP A 181 0.63 -10.85 5.90
N ASN A 182 0.88 -12.00 6.54
CA ASN A 182 0.07 -12.48 7.66
C ASN A 182 0.04 -11.51 8.86
N MET A 183 1.01 -10.59 8.96
CA MET A 183 1.00 -9.53 9.96
C MET A 183 -0.25 -8.65 9.87
N MET A 184 -0.82 -8.48 8.67
CA MET A 184 -2.03 -7.69 8.45
C MET A 184 -3.29 -8.39 8.96
N ASN A 185 -3.31 -9.73 8.93
CA ASN A 185 -4.45 -10.52 9.40
C ASN A 185 -4.58 -10.51 10.94
N LEU A 186 -3.52 -10.11 11.65
CA LEU A 186 -3.52 -10.01 13.11
C LEU A 186 -4.44 -8.91 13.63
N GLU A 187 -4.66 -7.84 12.85
CA GLU A 187 -5.59 -6.77 13.23
C GLU A 187 -7.01 -7.30 13.40
N HIS A 188 -7.43 -8.22 12.52
CA HIS A 188 -8.72 -8.88 12.64
C HIS A 188 -8.85 -9.66 13.95
N LEU A 189 -7.84 -10.44 14.32
CA LEU A 189 -7.83 -11.18 15.58
C LEU A 189 -7.87 -10.25 16.80
N LEU A 190 -7.11 -9.15 16.79
CA LEU A 190 -7.10 -8.18 17.89
C LEU A 190 -8.43 -7.45 18.02
N ASN A 191 -9.03 -7.03 16.91
CA ASN A 191 -10.34 -6.40 16.89
C ASN A 191 -11.42 -7.35 17.44
N CYS A 192 -11.42 -8.61 17.00
CA CYS A 192 -12.35 -9.61 17.49
C CYS A 192 -12.08 -10.03 18.93
N SER A 193 -10.81 -10.06 19.36
CA SER A 193 -10.48 -10.29 20.77
C SER A 193 -11.13 -9.27 21.71
N GLU A 194 -11.07 -8.00 21.37
CA GLU A 194 -11.72 -6.94 22.15
C GLU A 194 -13.25 -7.02 22.04
N LEU A 195 -13.77 -7.21 20.83
CA LEU A 195 -15.19 -7.20 20.54
C LEU A 195 -15.94 -8.34 21.22
N PHE A 196 -15.36 -9.53 21.24
CA PHE A 196 -15.97 -10.75 21.78
C PHE A 196 -15.37 -11.18 23.13
N HIS A 197 -14.50 -10.37 23.73
CA HIS A 197 -13.81 -10.68 25.00
C HIS A 197 -13.09 -12.03 24.97
N CYS A 198 -12.38 -12.32 23.88
CA CYS A 198 -11.71 -13.58 23.60
C CYS A 198 -10.19 -13.44 23.63
N ASP A 199 -9.55 -13.55 24.82
CA ASP A 199 -8.11 -13.35 25.00
C ASP A 199 -7.23 -14.32 24.20
N SER A 200 -7.75 -15.50 23.84
CA SER A 200 -7.01 -16.45 23.01
C SER A 200 -6.69 -15.91 21.63
N LEU A 201 -7.54 -15.07 21.03
CA LEU A 201 -7.28 -14.42 19.74
C LEU A 201 -6.11 -13.45 19.85
N LYS A 202 -6.07 -12.64 20.92
CA LYS A 202 -4.94 -11.74 21.20
C LYS A 202 -3.65 -12.54 21.44
N HIS A 203 -3.73 -13.64 22.19
CA HIS A 203 -2.57 -14.51 22.42
C HIS A 203 -2.01 -15.06 21.10
N ILE A 204 -2.86 -15.55 20.19
CA ILE A 204 -2.46 -16.02 18.86
C ILE A 204 -1.76 -14.90 18.06
N ALA A 205 -2.38 -13.70 18.02
CA ALA A 205 -1.82 -12.55 17.30
C ALA A 205 -0.44 -12.15 17.83
N CYS A 206 -0.29 -12.03 19.16
CA CYS A 206 1.00 -11.69 19.79
C CYS A 206 2.05 -12.76 19.54
N ARG A 207 1.69 -14.04 19.68
CA ARG A 207 2.62 -15.14 19.46
C ARG A 207 3.09 -15.19 18.01
N HIS A 208 2.19 -15.01 17.05
CA HIS A 208 2.53 -14.91 15.63
C HIS A 208 3.50 -13.76 15.37
N ALA A 209 3.20 -12.56 15.86
CA ALA A 209 4.05 -11.39 15.70
C ALA A 209 5.46 -11.59 16.30
N ASP A 210 5.57 -12.21 17.47
CA ASP A 210 6.85 -12.49 18.12
C ASP A 210 7.74 -13.45 17.30
N VAL A 211 7.15 -14.52 16.76
CA VAL A 211 7.87 -15.48 15.92
C VAL A 211 8.24 -14.87 14.56
N THR A 212 7.34 -14.10 13.96
CA THR A 212 7.62 -13.38 12.73
C THR A 212 8.76 -12.37 12.92
N MET A 213 8.75 -11.61 14.02
CA MET A 213 9.83 -10.67 14.36
C MET A 213 11.20 -11.36 14.46
N ALA A 214 11.23 -12.54 15.05
CA ALA A 214 12.47 -13.31 15.24
C ALA A 214 13.00 -13.94 13.94
N ASN A 215 12.10 -14.38 13.05
CA ASN A 215 12.47 -15.27 11.96
C ASN A 215 12.39 -14.65 10.56
N HIS A 216 11.50 -13.66 10.34
CA HIS A 216 11.35 -13.01 9.03
C HIS A 216 12.28 -11.84 8.80
N PHE A 217 12.84 -11.24 9.87
CA PHE A 217 13.63 -10.01 9.74
C PHE A 217 15.12 -10.24 9.89
N ARG A 218 15.89 -9.55 9.05
CA ARG A 218 17.35 -9.48 9.13
C ARG A 218 17.76 -8.37 10.13
N MET A 219 19.05 -8.33 10.41
CA MET A 219 19.61 -7.37 11.38
C MET A 219 19.45 -5.91 10.96
N ASP A 220 19.33 -5.62 9.68
CA ASP A 220 19.10 -4.29 9.13
C ASP A 220 17.64 -3.84 9.15
N GLY A 221 16.69 -4.72 9.43
CA GLY A 221 15.25 -4.45 9.40
C GLY A 221 14.56 -4.86 8.09
N SER A 222 15.30 -5.39 7.13
CA SER A 222 14.70 -6.00 5.93
C SER A 222 14.05 -7.34 6.24
N SER A 223 13.01 -7.70 5.48
CA SER A 223 12.26 -8.93 5.69
C SER A 223 12.46 -9.95 4.58
N TYR A 224 12.43 -11.22 4.95
CA TYR A 224 12.11 -12.32 4.02
C TYR A 224 10.61 -12.28 3.69
N HIS A 225 10.24 -12.72 2.50
CA HIS A 225 8.83 -12.88 2.14
C HIS A 225 8.21 -14.08 2.87
N LEU A 226 8.82 -15.27 2.76
CA LEU A 226 8.31 -16.53 3.26
C LEU A 226 9.34 -17.24 4.14
N VAL A 227 8.86 -17.78 5.26
CA VAL A 227 9.58 -18.76 6.09
C VAL A 227 8.74 -20.03 6.15
N ASP A 228 9.28 -21.16 5.69
CA ASP A 228 8.66 -22.47 5.86
C ASP A 228 9.15 -23.15 7.13
N TYR A 229 8.25 -23.75 7.87
CA TYR A 229 8.55 -24.39 9.15
C TYR A 229 8.24 -25.88 9.12
N VAL A 230 8.97 -26.65 9.93
CA VAL A 230 8.62 -28.03 10.26
C VAL A 230 7.50 -28.02 11.30
N PRO A 231 6.25 -28.41 10.95
CA PRO A 231 5.09 -28.20 11.83
C PRO A 231 5.14 -28.99 13.14
N SER A 232 5.95 -30.07 13.23
CA SER A 232 6.07 -30.89 14.41
C SER A 232 7.13 -30.40 15.39
N THR A 233 8.12 -29.60 14.95
CA THR A 233 9.23 -29.12 15.80
C THR A 233 9.24 -27.61 15.94
N GLY A 234 8.65 -26.86 14.98
CA GLY A 234 8.71 -25.40 14.91
C GLY A 234 10.05 -24.88 14.36
N GLU A 235 10.94 -25.75 13.93
CA GLU A 235 12.20 -25.36 13.30
C GLU A 235 11.96 -24.79 11.92
N ILE A 236 12.83 -23.86 11.50
CA ILE A 236 12.82 -23.30 10.14
C ILE A 236 13.36 -24.38 9.20
N ASP A 237 12.57 -24.74 8.19
CA ASP A 237 13.01 -25.59 7.10
C ASP A 237 13.82 -24.78 6.10
N HIS A 238 13.21 -23.71 5.54
CA HIS A 238 13.90 -22.78 4.65
C HIS A 238 13.23 -21.42 4.61
N LYS A 239 13.89 -20.45 3.97
CA LYS A 239 13.39 -19.12 3.68
C LYS A 239 13.48 -18.84 2.19
N GLN A 240 12.46 -18.23 1.63
CA GLN A 240 12.42 -17.91 0.21
C GLN A 240 11.49 -16.74 -0.12
N THR A 241 11.43 -16.40 -1.38
CA THR A 241 10.41 -15.50 -1.93
C THR A 241 9.46 -16.23 -2.86
N CYS A 242 8.21 -15.73 -2.94
CA CYS A 242 7.25 -16.09 -3.98
C CYS A 242 6.85 -14.88 -4.83
N GLN A 243 7.02 -13.66 -4.31
CA GLN A 243 6.60 -12.42 -4.96
C GLN A 243 7.73 -11.39 -5.07
N GLY A 244 8.84 -11.55 -4.35
CA GLY A 244 10.03 -10.70 -4.44
C GLY A 244 10.99 -11.13 -5.55
N PHE A 245 12.08 -10.37 -5.70
CA PHE A 245 13.09 -10.57 -6.74
C PHE A 245 13.93 -11.83 -6.51
N ALA A 246 14.37 -12.07 -5.27
CA ALA A 246 15.21 -13.21 -4.88
C ALA A 246 14.92 -13.59 -3.43
N ASP A 247 15.33 -14.81 -3.02
CA ASP A 247 15.10 -15.31 -1.66
C ASP A 247 15.70 -14.39 -0.59
N GLU A 248 16.86 -13.80 -0.88
CA GLU A 248 17.54 -12.85 0.01
C GLU A 248 17.11 -11.39 -0.20
N SER A 249 16.20 -11.09 -1.13
CA SER A 249 15.74 -9.72 -1.37
C SER A 249 14.73 -9.23 -0.33
N ALA A 250 14.47 -7.94 -0.35
CA ALA A 250 13.42 -7.29 0.43
C ALA A 250 12.30 -6.81 -0.51
N TRP A 251 11.30 -7.65 -0.70
CA TRP A 251 10.11 -7.32 -1.46
C TRP A 251 9.36 -6.13 -0.84
N SER A 252 9.12 -5.07 -1.62
CA SER A 252 8.69 -3.78 -1.08
C SER A 252 7.32 -3.84 -0.42
N ARG A 253 6.36 -4.57 -1.00
CA ARG A 253 5.05 -4.72 -0.37
C ARG A 253 5.12 -5.56 0.89
N GLY A 254 5.97 -6.59 0.94
CA GLY A 254 6.23 -7.34 2.18
C GLY A 254 6.83 -6.46 3.27
N GLN A 255 7.75 -5.57 2.88
CA GLN A 255 8.33 -4.60 3.81
C GLN A 255 7.26 -3.60 4.32
N ALA A 256 6.34 -3.18 3.45
CA ALA A 256 5.21 -2.34 3.82
C ALA A 256 4.25 -3.04 4.80
N TRP A 257 3.95 -4.34 4.57
CA TRP A 257 3.18 -5.16 5.50
C TRP A 257 3.82 -5.26 6.89
N GLY A 258 5.15 -5.44 6.92
CA GLY A 258 5.90 -5.43 8.17
C GLY A 258 5.78 -4.11 8.93
N LEU A 259 6.00 -2.98 8.25
CA LEU A 259 5.90 -1.64 8.85
C LEU A 259 4.50 -1.39 9.43
N TYR A 260 3.47 -1.59 8.63
CA TYR A 260 2.08 -1.41 9.05
C TYR A 260 1.74 -2.35 10.20
N GLY A 261 2.03 -3.66 10.03
CA GLY A 261 1.66 -4.68 10.99
C GLY A 261 2.27 -4.45 12.38
N TYR A 262 3.56 -4.10 12.48
CA TYR A 262 4.18 -3.84 13.78
C TYR A 262 3.77 -2.50 14.41
N ALA A 263 3.52 -1.45 13.62
CA ALA A 263 2.93 -0.21 14.13
C ALA A 263 1.53 -0.46 14.69
N MET A 264 0.70 -1.23 13.99
CA MET A 264 -0.63 -1.66 14.42
C MET A 264 -0.55 -2.54 15.68
N MET A 265 0.37 -3.52 15.73
CA MET A 265 0.56 -4.36 16.92
C MET A 265 0.87 -3.52 18.16
N TYR A 266 1.75 -2.53 18.06
CA TYR A 266 2.01 -1.62 19.19
C TYR A 266 0.80 -0.79 19.56
N GLN A 267 0.11 -0.22 18.59
CA GLN A 267 -1.11 0.58 18.81
C GLN A 267 -2.18 -0.20 19.58
N ARG A 268 -2.31 -1.51 19.32
CA ARG A 268 -3.35 -2.38 19.90
C ARG A 268 -2.94 -3.06 21.19
N THR A 269 -1.64 -3.24 21.44
CA THR A 269 -1.15 -4.02 22.60
C THR A 269 -0.33 -3.21 23.58
N ALA A 270 0.20 -2.06 23.18
CA ALA A 270 1.16 -1.23 23.90
C ALA A 270 2.48 -1.96 24.27
N GLU A 271 2.80 -3.06 23.59
CA GLU A 271 4.03 -3.83 23.82
C GLU A 271 5.22 -3.16 23.11
N SER A 272 6.14 -2.57 23.87
CA SER A 272 7.24 -1.74 23.37
C SER A 272 8.15 -2.43 22.34
N ARG A 273 8.27 -3.77 22.39
CA ARG A 273 9.03 -4.53 21.39
C ARG A 273 8.50 -4.35 19.97
N TYR A 274 7.19 -4.21 19.79
CA TYR A 274 6.59 -3.98 18.47
C TYR A 274 6.86 -2.57 17.95
N LEU A 275 6.85 -1.56 18.84
CA LEU A 275 7.25 -0.21 18.47
C LEU A 275 8.69 -0.17 17.99
N SER A 276 9.61 -0.71 18.80
CA SER A 276 11.04 -0.75 18.46
C SER A 276 11.30 -1.47 17.13
N HIS A 277 10.49 -2.51 16.84
CA HIS A 277 10.61 -3.23 15.57
C HIS A 277 10.05 -2.43 14.39
N ALA A 278 8.91 -1.76 14.55
CA ALA A 278 8.35 -0.86 13.53
C ALA A 278 9.32 0.30 13.21
N GLU A 279 9.95 0.89 14.23
CA GLU A 279 10.99 1.92 14.06
C GLU A 279 12.19 1.39 13.27
N LYS A 280 12.63 0.18 13.55
CA LYS A 280 13.73 -0.48 12.82
C LYS A 280 13.39 -0.68 11.34
N ILE A 281 12.17 -1.15 11.04
CA ILE A 281 11.67 -1.30 9.66
C ILE A 281 11.60 0.05 8.96
N ALA A 282 11.07 1.09 9.62
CA ALA A 282 11.00 2.43 9.06
C ALA A 282 12.40 2.98 8.71
N ARG A 283 13.40 2.78 9.58
CA ARG A 283 14.79 3.19 9.33
C ARG A 283 15.45 2.44 8.17
N PHE A 284 15.01 1.22 7.86
CA PHE A 284 15.40 0.52 6.64
C PHE A 284 14.76 1.14 5.40
N ILE A 285 13.45 1.40 5.44
CA ILE A 285 12.69 1.86 4.25
C ILE A 285 13.04 3.31 3.88
N LEU A 286 13.05 4.23 4.84
CA LEU A 286 13.13 5.68 4.59
C LEU A 286 14.27 6.12 3.68
N PRO A 287 15.54 5.67 3.87
CA PRO A 287 16.66 6.08 3.02
C PRO A 287 16.61 5.46 1.61
N LEU A 288 15.85 4.39 1.41
CA LEU A 288 15.73 3.68 0.13
C LEU A 288 14.56 4.17 -0.73
N LEU A 289 13.66 4.98 -0.17
CA LEU A 289 12.57 5.56 -0.95
C LEU A 289 13.10 6.52 -1.99
N PRO A 290 12.66 6.40 -3.27
CA PRO A 290 12.93 7.38 -4.29
C PRO A 290 12.42 8.78 -3.94
N GLN A 291 12.85 9.79 -4.69
CA GLN A 291 12.49 11.19 -4.42
C GLN A 291 10.96 11.42 -4.39
N ASP A 292 10.22 10.69 -5.21
CA ASP A 292 8.75 10.76 -5.26
C ASP A 292 8.06 9.96 -4.15
N GLY A 293 8.81 9.15 -3.39
CA GLY A 293 8.31 8.35 -2.27
C GLY A 293 7.69 7.01 -2.68
N ILE A 294 7.53 6.70 -3.98
CA ILE A 294 6.96 5.43 -4.42
C ILE A 294 8.10 4.40 -4.56
N PRO A 295 8.07 3.29 -3.82
CA PRO A 295 9.15 2.31 -3.86
C PRO A 295 9.22 1.59 -5.22
N TYR A 296 10.39 1.05 -5.54
CA TYR A 296 10.47 -0.02 -6.51
C TYR A 296 9.76 -1.25 -5.98
N TRP A 297 9.34 -2.17 -6.86
CA TRP A 297 8.61 -3.38 -6.46
C TRP A 297 9.40 -4.30 -5.52
N ASP A 298 10.72 -4.20 -5.55
CA ASP A 298 11.66 -4.88 -4.64
C ASP A 298 12.87 -3.96 -4.41
N PHE A 299 13.31 -3.82 -3.17
CA PHE A 299 14.42 -2.92 -2.80
C PHE A 299 15.77 -3.40 -3.32
N ASN A 300 15.90 -4.69 -3.64
CA ASN A 300 17.13 -5.31 -4.09
C ASN A 300 17.10 -5.70 -5.58
N ALA A 301 16.07 -5.33 -6.32
CA ALA A 301 16.01 -5.60 -7.76
C ALA A 301 17.15 -4.89 -8.52
N PRO A 302 17.62 -5.43 -9.65
CA PRO A 302 18.66 -4.79 -10.44
C PRO A 302 18.29 -3.36 -10.82
N GLY A 303 19.21 -2.43 -10.60
CA GLY A 303 19.02 -0.99 -10.85
C GLY A 303 18.43 -0.20 -9.69
N THR A 304 18.11 -0.83 -8.56
CA THR A 304 17.81 -0.16 -7.30
C THR A 304 19.11 0.18 -6.54
N PRO A 305 19.08 1.12 -5.56
CA PRO A 305 20.25 1.45 -4.75
C PRO A 305 20.87 0.25 -4.02
N GLU A 306 20.05 -0.68 -3.55
CA GLU A 306 20.44 -1.87 -2.76
C GLU A 306 20.41 -3.16 -3.59
N ALA A 307 20.65 -3.07 -4.91
CA ALA A 307 20.62 -4.23 -5.79
C ALA A 307 21.52 -5.38 -5.28
N LEU A 308 20.97 -6.59 -5.27
CA LEU A 308 21.75 -7.79 -4.96
C LEU A 308 22.76 -8.11 -6.08
N PRO A 309 23.88 -8.79 -5.76
CA PRO A 309 24.77 -9.33 -6.77
C PRO A 309 24.02 -10.22 -7.77
N SER A 310 24.55 -10.31 -9.00
CA SER A 310 23.95 -11.11 -10.08
C SER A 310 23.88 -12.62 -9.80
N ASP A 311 24.69 -13.10 -8.84
CA ASP A 311 24.77 -14.49 -8.39
C ASP A 311 23.95 -14.74 -7.11
N ALA A 312 23.11 -13.76 -6.69
CA ALA A 312 22.24 -13.93 -5.55
C ALA A 312 21.29 -15.13 -5.74
N SER A 313 21.08 -15.88 -4.64
CA SER A 313 20.14 -16.99 -4.61
C SER A 313 18.69 -16.52 -4.84
N GLY A 314 17.86 -17.41 -5.38
CA GLY A 314 16.46 -17.13 -5.68
C GLY A 314 16.09 -17.44 -7.12
N HIS A 315 15.08 -16.77 -7.66
CA HIS A 315 14.59 -16.96 -9.03
C HIS A 315 14.99 -15.86 -10.02
N PRO A 316 16.20 -15.28 -9.99
CA PRO A 316 16.56 -14.12 -10.79
C PRO A 316 16.52 -14.40 -12.30
N ALA A 317 16.72 -15.65 -12.72
CA ALA A 317 16.73 -16.02 -14.14
C ALA A 317 15.33 -16.01 -14.79
N GLU A 318 14.29 -16.32 -14.02
CA GLU A 318 12.90 -16.33 -14.52
C GLU A 318 12.27 -14.95 -14.54
N TYR A 319 12.73 -14.07 -13.64
CA TYR A 319 12.23 -12.72 -13.44
C TYR A 319 13.25 -11.65 -13.83
N SER A 320 14.34 -12.08 -14.48
CA SER A 320 15.37 -11.14 -14.89
C SER A 320 14.75 -10.02 -15.71
N TRP A 321 14.96 -8.80 -15.24
CA TRP A 321 14.84 -7.66 -16.08
C TRP A 321 15.65 -7.92 -17.35
N ARG A 322 15.02 -7.79 -18.47
CA ARG A 322 15.79 -7.67 -19.70
C ARG A 322 16.57 -6.38 -19.61
N LYS A 323 17.85 -6.43 -19.93
CA LYS A 323 18.71 -5.25 -19.92
C LYS A 323 18.05 -4.12 -20.72
N GLY A 324 17.71 -3.02 -20.05
CA GLY A 324 17.05 -1.85 -20.65
C GLY A 324 15.54 -1.74 -20.39
N GLU A 325 14.90 -2.70 -19.73
CA GLU A 325 13.51 -2.55 -19.29
C GLU A 325 13.43 -1.60 -18.07
N LYS A 326 12.34 -0.83 -18.02
CA LYS A 326 12.04 0.05 -16.87
C LYS A 326 11.77 -0.79 -15.64
N ILE A 327 12.47 -0.49 -14.53
CA ILE A 327 12.19 -1.12 -13.24
C ILE A 327 10.82 -0.66 -12.78
N GLN A 328 9.94 -1.60 -12.42
CA GLN A 328 8.60 -1.29 -11.97
C GLN A 328 8.60 -0.62 -10.60
N ARG A 329 7.72 0.37 -10.45
CA ARG A 329 7.33 0.94 -9.17
C ARG A 329 6.14 0.16 -8.64
N ASP A 330 6.01 0.09 -7.32
CA ASP A 330 4.81 -0.48 -6.71
C ASP A 330 4.06 0.60 -5.91
N ALA A 331 3.07 1.20 -6.55
CA ALA A 331 2.22 2.21 -5.93
C ALA A 331 1.41 1.62 -4.76
N SER A 332 1.07 0.32 -4.80
CA SER A 332 0.37 -0.35 -3.70
C SER A 332 1.23 -0.43 -2.44
N ALA A 333 2.50 -0.77 -2.58
CA ALA A 333 3.45 -0.74 -1.46
C ALA A 333 3.60 0.68 -0.90
N GLY A 334 3.64 1.71 -1.77
CA GLY A 334 3.64 3.11 -1.35
C GLY A 334 2.41 3.47 -0.51
N ALA A 335 1.21 3.10 -0.93
CA ALA A 335 -0.04 3.36 -0.21
C ALA A 335 -0.03 2.73 1.20
N ILE A 336 0.39 1.47 1.31
CA ILE A 336 0.51 0.75 2.58
C ILE A 336 1.55 1.41 3.48
N MET A 337 2.72 1.79 2.92
CA MET A 337 3.76 2.49 3.67
C MET A 337 3.28 3.84 4.20
N ALA A 338 2.54 4.63 3.41
CA ALA A 338 1.97 5.90 3.86
C ALA A 338 1.10 5.71 5.10
N SER A 339 0.20 4.72 5.08
CA SER A 339 -0.66 4.39 6.22
C SER A 339 0.14 3.94 7.44
N GLY A 340 1.15 3.06 7.24
CA GLY A 340 2.05 2.61 8.29
C GLY A 340 2.88 3.74 8.90
N PHE A 341 3.45 4.61 8.08
CA PHE A 341 4.23 5.77 8.51
C PHE A 341 3.41 6.77 9.31
N ILE A 342 2.16 7.07 8.91
CA ILE A 342 1.26 7.93 9.68
C ILE A 342 1.06 7.34 11.07
N THR A 343 0.75 6.05 11.16
CA THR A 343 0.55 5.38 12.44
C THR A 343 1.82 5.45 13.29
N LEU A 344 2.99 5.10 12.75
CA LEU A 344 4.25 5.11 13.48
C LEU A 344 4.66 6.51 13.94
N SER A 345 4.46 7.55 13.12
CA SER A 345 4.79 8.94 13.47
C SER A 345 4.02 9.47 14.67
N CYS A 346 2.83 8.90 14.92
CA CYS A 346 2.02 9.26 16.09
C CYS A 346 2.36 8.46 17.35
N LEU A 347 3.11 7.36 17.21
CA LEU A 347 3.37 6.41 18.29
C LEU A 347 4.80 6.46 18.81
N THR A 348 5.77 6.79 17.96
CA THR A 348 7.18 6.86 18.36
C THR A 348 7.46 8.11 19.20
N SER A 349 8.32 7.95 20.21
CA SER A 349 8.86 9.06 20.99
C SER A 349 10.11 9.70 20.36
N ASP A 350 10.66 9.12 19.29
CA ASP A 350 11.76 9.70 18.51
C ASP A 350 11.19 10.76 17.56
N ASN A 351 11.35 12.03 17.94
CA ASN A 351 10.82 13.17 17.20
C ASN A 351 11.39 13.29 15.78
N ASP A 352 12.65 12.91 15.56
CA ASP A 352 13.28 12.96 14.24
C ASP A 352 12.67 11.88 13.33
N LEU A 353 12.52 10.68 13.85
CA LEU A 353 11.85 9.59 13.11
C LEU A 353 10.38 9.92 12.85
N ALA A 354 9.66 10.47 13.84
CA ALA A 354 8.28 10.90 13.68
C ALA A 354 8.13 11.92 12.55
N GLY A 355 9.03 12.92 12.49
CA GLY A 355 9.08 13.90 11.40
C GLY A 355 9.33 13.25 10.04
N GLN A 356 10.37 12.40 9.94
CA GLN A 356 10.68 11.68 8.69
C GLN A 356 9.52 10.80 8.20
N CYS A 357 8.86 10.07 9.09
CA CYS A 357 7.70 9.24 8.76
C CYS A 357 6.52 10.09 8.25
N LYS A 358 6.21 11.22 8.94
CA LYS A 358 5.16 12.14 8.51
C LYS A 358 5.45 12.70 7.11
N ASP A 359 6.67 13.20 6.89
CA ASP A 359 7.08 13.80 5.62
C ASP A 359 7.06 12.76 4.48
N ALA A 360 7.50 11.53 4.75
CA ALA A 360 7.43 10.44 3.79
C ALA A 360 5.97 10.09 3.45
N ALA A 361 5.10 9.98 4.43
CA ALA A 361 3.68 9.71 4.22
C ALA A 361 3.00 10.81 3.39
N GLU A 362 3.21 12.09 3.73
CA GLU A 362 2.66 13.20 2.98
C GLU A 362 3.15 13.22 1.52
N ARG A 363 4.47 13.01 1.33
CA ARG A 363 5.06 12.93 -0.01
C ARG A 363 4.45 11.79 -0.82
N ILE A 364 4.30 10.60 -0.25
CA ILE A 364 3.68 9.45 -0.92
C ILE A 364 2.23 9.77 -1.29
N ILE A 365 1.42 10.30 -0.36
CA ILE A 365 0.02 10.67 -0.63
C ILE A 365 -0.07 11.68 -1.77
N ARG A 366 0.76 12.74 -1.76
CA ARG A 366 0.78 13.74 -2.84
C ARG A 366 1.17 13.14 -4.19
N THR A 367 2.14 12.23 -4.20
CA THR A 367 2.56 11.53 -5.41
C THR A 367 1.45 10.62 -5.94
N LEU A 368 0.84 9.82 -5.07
CA LEU A 368 -0.29 8.95 -5.44
C LEU A 368 -1.50 9.75 -5.95
N ALA A 369 -1.75 10.96 -5.40
CA ALA A 369 -2.82 11.87 -5.84
C ALA A 369 -2.47 12.67 -7.12
N SER A 370 -1.27 12.52 -7.67
CA SER A 370 -0.83 13.20 -8.89
C SER A 370 -1.35 12.52 -10.16
N PRO A 371 -1.46 13.23 -11.29
CA PRO A 371 -1.92 12.62 -12.55
C PRO A 371 -1.07 11.44 -13.04
N MET A 372 0.15 11.30 -12.56
CA MET A 372 1.01 10.15 -12.88
C MET A 372 0.46 8.84 -12.29
N TYR A 373 -0.01 8.89 -11.05
CA TYR A 373 -0.47 7.71 -10.30
C TYR A 373 -1.97 7.67 -10.08
N PHE A 374 -2.66 8.80 -10.12
CA PHE A 374 -4.10 8.89 -9.90
C PHE A 374 -4.84 8.89 -11.23
N ALA A 375 -5.78 7.96 -11.40
CA ALA A 375 -6.55 7.81 -12.63
C ALA A 375 -7.55 8.98 -12.81
N GLN A 376 -7.71 9.44 -14.06
CA GLN A 376 -8.84 10.29 -14.43
C GLN A 376 -10.13 9.48 -14.38
N ILE A 377 -11.28 10.15 -14.31
CA ILE A 377 -12.58 9.48 -14.31
C ILE A 377 -12.66 8.54 -15.52
N ASP A 378 -12.97 7.27 -15.24
CA ASP A 378 -13.09 6.17 -16.21
C ASP A 378 -11.80 5.79 -16.98
N GLU A 379 -10.65 6.36 -16.62
CA GLU A 379 -9.37 6.03 -17.28
C GLU A 379 -8.95 4.57 -17.01
N GLN A 380 -9.25 4.05 -15.80
CA GLN A 380 -8.88 2.71 -15.35
C GLN A 380 -10.10 1.91 -14.86
N GLY A 381 -11.24 2.02 -15.56
CA GLY A 381 -12.42 1.25 -15.24
C GLY A 381 -12.98 1.46 -13.83
N GLY A 382 -12.75 2.63 -13.23
CA GLY A 382 -13.22 2.96 -11.89
C GLY A 382 -12.21 2.72 -10.75
N TYR A 383 -11.01 2.24 -11.04
CA TYR A 383 -9.91 2.19 -10.07
C TYR A 383 -9.24 3.55 -9.91
N LEU A 384 -8.59 3.78 -8.75
CA LEU A 384 -7.96 5.06 -8.42
C LEU A 384 -6.46 5.08 -8.73
N ILE A 385 -5.72 4.07 -8.30
CA ILE A 385 -4.26 4.08 -8.28
C ILE A 385 -3.68 3.22 -9.41
N LYS A 386 -2.88 3.86 -10.26
CA LYS A 386 -2.12 3.25 -11.37
C LYS A 386 -0.75 2.76 -10.89
N HIS A 387 -0.08 1.98 -11.72
CA HIS A 387 1.33 1.58 -11.55
C HIS A 387 1.59 0.76 -10.29
N CYS A 388 0.71 -0.19 -10.00
CA CYS A 388 0.91 -1.18 -8.96
C CYS A 388 1.53 -2.47 -9.51
N VAL A 389 2.11 -3.26 -8.61
CA VAL A 389 2.65 -4.58 -8.94
C VAL A 389 2.10 -5.63 -7.99
N GLY A 390 1.32 -6.57 -8.52
CA GLY A 390 0.83 -7.72 -7.76
C GLY A 390 1.93 -8.77 -7.60
N ASN A 391 2.34 -9.41 -8.71
CA ASN A 391 3.28 -10.53 -8.66
C ASN A 391 4.09 -10.66 -9.96
N ILE A 392 5.29 -10.07 -10.01
CA ILE A 392 6.18 -10.18 -11.16
C ILE A 392 6.66 -11.63 -11.38
N PRO A 393 7.11 -12.37 -10.35
CA PRO A 393 7.44 -13.77 -10.49
C PRO A 393 6.31 -14.61 -11.08
N GLY A 394 5.09 -14.39 -10.65
CA GLY A 394 3.89 -15.05 -11.16
C GLY A 394 3.39 -14.48 -12.50
N LYS A 395 4.05 -13.47 -13.07
CA LYS A 395 3.67 -12.79 -14.32
C LYS A 395 2.21 -12.29 -14.30
N SER A 396 1.79 -11.77 -13.15
CA SER A 396 0.41 -11.33 -12.90
C SER A 396 0.40 -9.93 -12.30
N GLU A 397 -0.52 -9.09 -12.78
CA GLU A 397 -0.77 -7.76 -12.21
C GLU A 397 0.49 -6.87 -12.20
N ILE A 398 1.08 -6.64 -13.37
CA ILE A 398 2.30 -5.84 -13.53
C ILE A 398 1.96 -4.51 -14.17
N ASP A 399 2.22 -3.40 -13.47
CA ASP A 399 1.97 -2.02 -13.92
C ASP A 399 0.48 -1.74 -14.16
N VAL A 400 -0.39 -2.22 -13.27
CA VAL A 400 -1.85 -2.13 -13.34
C VAL A 400 -2.43 -1.52 -12.06
N PRO A 401 -3.70 -1.06 -12.06
CA PRO A 401 -4.40 -0.71 -10.83
C PRO A 401 -4.74 -1.96 -10.01
N LEU A 402 -4.76 -1.81 -8.68
CA LEU A 402 -5.08 -2.90 -7.75
C LEU A 402 -6.04 -2.42 -6.66
N THR A 403 -7.09 -3.17 -6.41
CA THR A 403 -8.13 -2.79 -5.44
C THR A 403 -7.61 -2.49 -4.03
N TYR A 404 -6.56 -3.20 -3.58
CA TYR A 404 -5.94 -2.95 -2.28
C TYR A 404 -5.05 -1.70 -2.26
N ALA A 405 -4.54 -1.25 -3.41
CA ALA A 405 -3.84 0.03 -3.50
C ALA A 405 -4.81 1.19 -3.23
N ASP A 406 -5.99 1.14 -3.81
CA ASP A 406 -7.06 2.11 -3.57
C ASP A 406 -7.45 2.13 -2.09
N TYR A 407 -7.64 0.95 -1.48
CA TYR A 407 -7.98 0.83 -0.07
C TYR A 407 -6.97 1.51 0.85
N TYR A 408 -5.69 1.16 0.74
CA TYR A 408 -4.67 1.73 1.62
C TYR A 408 -4.37 3.20 1.33
N PHE A 409 -4.55 3.63 0.09
CA PHE A 409 -4.47 5.05 -0.26
C PHE A 409 -5.57 5.86 0.44
N LEU A 410 -6.83 5.43 0.35
CA LEU A 410 -7.95 6.07 1.03
C LEU A 410 -7.81 6.01 2.55
N GLU A 411 -7.36 4.88 3.09
CA GLU A 411 -7.05 4.75 4.52
C GLU A 411 -6.00 5.78 4.96
N SER A 412 -4.93 5.96 4.16
CA SER A 412 -3.87 6.92 4.47
C SER A 412 -4.38 8.35 4.51
N ILE A 413 -5.30 8.73 3.62
CA ILE A 413 -5.96 10.05 3.62
C ILE A 413 -6.84 10.23 4.86
N VAL A 414 -7.67 9.23 5.20
CA VAL A 414 -8.51 9.29 6.40
C VAL A 414 -7.65 9.39 7.67
N LYS A 415 -6.57 8.61 7.76
CA LYS A 415 -5.61 8.69 8.87
C LYS A 415 -4.92 10.07 8.91
N TYR A 416 -4.47 10.60 7.76
CA TYR A 416 -3.83 11.90 7.69
C TYR A 416 -4.76 13.01 8.17
N LYS A 417 -6.03 13.02 7.70
CA LYS A 417 -7.05 13.95 8.20
C LYS A 417 -7.23 13.84 9.72
N ARG A 418 -7.38 12.64 10.22
CA ARG A 418 -7.62 12.37 11.65
C ARG A 418 -6.48 12.89 12.54
N TYR A 419 -5.24 12.75 12.12
CA TYR A 419 -4.09 13.04 12.97
C TYR A 419 -3.47 14.42 12.72
N TYR A 420 -3.63 15.00 11.51
CA TYR A 420 -2.88 16.20 11.12
C TYR A 420 -3.73 17.37 10.61
N LEU A 421 -4.99 17.15 10.19
CA LEU A 421 -5.90 18.19 9.70
C LEU A 421 -7.00 18.44 10.73
N LYS A 422 -6.64 19.01 11.87
CA LYS A 422 -7.58 19.32 12.95
C LYS A 422 -8.25 20.67 12.73
#